data_f607b6669fe38d8971a6fb38131a2a12
#
_entry.id   f607b6669fe38d8971a6fb38131a2a12
#
_cell.length_a   1.000
_cell.length_b   1.000
_cell.length_c   1.000
_cell.angle_alpha   90.00
_cell.angle_beta   90.00
_cell.angle_gamma   90.00
#
_symmetry.space_group_name_H-M   'P 1'
#
loop_
_entity.id
_entity.type
_entity.pdbx_description
1 polymer ?
#
loop_
_entity_poly.entity_id
_entity_poly.type
_entity_poly.pdbx_seq_one_letter_code
_entity_poly.pdbx_strand_id
1 'polypeptide(L)'
;VYKRQGQGTWDKVTHALALLDAYRVETNLLCVVTGQLARKPQRAFKSLCELGQHNLQFIPCLDPLDTIGGQAYSLTPELYGRFLCGIFDVWYQQLQQGHYISIRNFEDYLRILLGMPPTSCASSGSCGHYLAVEGDGSLYPCDFYVLDEWKLGEIKHCTVEQALNSPTSQMFLAQGHKRPAECAACAYRLLCRGGCKRDWDASGSNRFCAAYKHFFAYA
;
A
#
# COMPACT_ATOMS: atom_id res chain seq x y z
N VAL A 1 -13.15 -9.62 9.10
CA VAL A 1 -11.74 -9.35 8.90
C VAL A 1 -10.87 -9.75 10.09
N TYR A 2 -11.44 -9.91 11.25
CA TYR A 2 -10.69 -10.14 12.48
C TYR A 2 -10.83 -11.57 13.03
N LYS A 3 -11.04 -12.53 12.15
CA LYS A 3 -11.33 -13.94 12.51
C LYS A 3 -10.23 -14.61 13.33
N ARG A 4 -9.05 -13.98 13.46
CA ARG A 4 -7.88 -14.54 14.15
C ARG A 4 -7.22 -13.56 15.11
N GLN A 5 -7.93 -12.53 15.52
CA GLN A 5 -7.42 -11.57 16.49
C GLN A 5 -6.99 -12.29 17.77
N GLY A 6 -5.81 -11.93 18.26
CA GLY A 6 -5.20 -12.54 19.43
C GLY A 6 -4.55 -13.90 19.21
N GLN A 7 -4.63 -14.49 18.00
CA GLN A 7 -3.91 -15.73 17.68
C GLN A 7 -2.76 -15.46 16.71
N GLY A 8 -1.57 -15.98 17.02
CA GLY A 8 -0.43 -15.99 16.11
C GLY A 8 -0.78 -16.74 14.81
N THR A 9 -0.40 -16.18 13.67
CA THR A 9 -0.63 -16.79 12.34
C THR A 9 0.66 -17.14 11.62
N TRP A 10 1.80 -16.89 12.24
CA TRP A 10 3.13 -17.09 11.65
C TRP A 10 3.30 -18.50 11.08
N ASP A 11 3.09 -19.53 11.88
CA ASP A 11 3.28 -20.93 11.46
C ASP A 11 2.39 -21.31 10.29
N LYS A 12 1.15 -20.78 10.23
CA LYS A 12 0.23 -21.02 9.11
C LYS A 12 0.70 -20.33 7.83
N VAL A 13 1.21 -19.10 7.95
CA VAL A 13 1.72 -18.34 6.81
C VAL A 13 3.00 -18.98 6.27
N THR A 14 3.94 -19.34 7.13
CA THR A 14 5.20 -19.98 6.71
C THR A 14 4.97 -21.36 6.10
N HIS A 15 4.05 -22.15 6.68
CA HIS A 15 3.64 -23.43 6.07
C HIS A 15 3.01 -23.23 4.69
N ALA A 16 2.12 -22.26 4.53
CA ALA A 16 1.51 -21.95 3.24
C ALA A 16 2.55 -21.49 2.20
N LEU A 17 3.52 -20.67 2.60
CA LEU A 17 4.62 -20.26 1.71
C LEU A 17 5.46 -21.45 1.26
N ALA A 18 5.83 -22.36 2.18
CA ALA A 18 6.58 -23.56 1.84
C ALA A 18 5.81 -24.46 0.86
N LEU A 19 4.49 -24.55 1.01
CA LEU A 19 3.64 -25.31 0.08
C LEU A 19 3.61 -24.65 -1.31
N LEU A 20 3.41 -23.34 -1.38
CA LEU A 20 3.40 -22.58 -2.63
C LEU A 20 4.74 -22.69 -3.36
N ASP A 21 5.86 -22.60 -2.63
CA ASP A 21 7.21 -22.76 -3.18
C ASP A 21 7.42 -24.18 -3.75
N ALA A 22 7.00 -25.21 -3.04
CA ALA A 22 7.06 -26.61 -3.52
C ALA A 22 6.32 -26.81 -4.83
N TYR A 23 5.24 -26.06 -5.07
CA TYR A 23 4.48 -26.06 -6.33
C TYR A 23 4.95 -25.00 -7.33
N ARG A 24 6.06 -24.27 -7.05
CA ARG A 24 6.61 -23.21 -7.90
C ARG A 24 5.60 -22.11 -8.23
N VAL A 25 4.76 -21.76 -7.28
CA VAL A 25 3.80 -20.64 -7.42
C VAL A 25 4.52 -19.36 -7.08
N GLU A 26 4.53 -18.42 -8.00
CA GLU A 26 5.06 -17.08 -7.72
C GLU A 26 4.25 -16.39 -6.62
N THR A 27 4.97 -15.86 -5.64
CA THR A 27 4.36 -15.22 -4.46
C THR A 27 4.91 -13.83 -4.22
N ASN A 28 4.10 -12.99 -3.61
CA ASN A 28 4.48 -11.66 -3.15
C ASN A 28 4.09 -11.50 -1.68
N LEU A 29 5.04 -11.07 -0.85
CA LEU A 29 4.78 -10.79 0.56
C LEU A 29 4.32 -9.35 0.76
N LEU A 30 3.09 -9.20 1.25
CA LEU A 30 2.57 -7.91 1.71
C LEU A 30 2.86 -7.76 3.20
N CYS A 31 3.67 -6.77 3.55
CA CYS A 31 4.06 -6.47 4.92
C CYS A 31 3.42 -5.16 5.38
N VAL A 32 2.53 -5.24 6.36
CA VAL A 32 1.91 -4.06 6.97
C VAL A 32 2.89 -3.41 7.94
N VAL A 33 3.25 -2.16 7.65
CA VAL A 33 4.21 -1.37 8.44
C VAL A 33 3.48 -0.71 9.61
N THR A 34 3.52 -1.35 10.76
CA THR A 34 3.04 -0.78 12.02
C THR A 34 4.09 0.14 12.66
N GLY A 35 3.68 0.98 13.62
CA GLY A 35 4.61 1.80 14.40
C GLY A 35 5.67 0.98 15.14
N GLN A 36 5.36 -0.25 15.55
CA GLN A 36 6.33 -1.16 16.18
C GLN A 36 7.34 -1.71 15.14
N LEU A 37 6.86 -2.18 14.00
CA LEU A 37 7.71 -2.72 12.93
C LEU A 37 8.62 -1.64 12.34
N ALA A 38 8.09 -0.42 12.16
CA ALA A 38 8.82 0.71 11.59
C ALA A 38 10.08 1.12 12.38
N ARG A 39 10.20 0.72 13.63
CA ARG A 39 11.38 0.96 14.47
C ARG A 39 12.58 0.05 14.13
N LYS A 40 12.36 -1.03 13.36
CA LYS A 40 13.38 -2.06 13.09
C LYS A 40 13.38 -2.47 11.61
N PRO A 41 13.60 -1.53 10.65
CA PRO A 41 13.49 -1.81 9.22
C PRO A 41 14.44 -2.92 8.75
N GLN A 42 15.71 -2.91 9.19
CA GLN A 42 16.70 -3.90 8.79
C GLN A 42 16.29 -5.31 9.23
N ARG A 43 15.77 -5.43 10.47
CA ARG A 43 15.29 -6.72 10.97
C ARG A 43 14.07 -7.21 10.20
N ALA A 44 13.12 -6.30 9.89
CA ALA A 44 11.96 -6.63 9.10
C ALA A 44 12.35 -7.14 7.71
N PHE A 45 13.23 -6.42 7.02
CA PHE A 45 13.74 -6.82 5.71
C PHE A 45 14.42 -8.20 5.76
N LYS A 46 15.37 -8.38 6.67
CA LYS A 46 16.08 -9.65 6.86
C LYS A 46 15.11 -10.82 7.09
N SER A 47 14.16 -10.66 8.01
CA SER A 47 13.20 -11.72 8.33
C SER A 47 12.30 -12.10 7.15
N LEU A 48 11.95 -11.15 6.28
CA LEU A 48 11.17 -11.43 5.06
C LEU A 48 12.02 -12.15 4.00
N CYS A 49 13.28 -11.76 3.83
CA CYS A 49 14.19 -12.44 2.91
C CYS A 49 14.52 -13.87 3.37
N GLU A 50 14.62 -14.12 4.67
CA GLU A 50 14.83 -15.46 5.25
C GLU A 50 13.69 -16.44 4.96
N LEU A 51 12.50 -15.93 4.57
CA LEU A 51 11.40 -16.76 4.07
C LEU A 51 11.57 -17.23 2.61
N GLY A 52 12.70 -16.91 1.97
CA GLY A 52 13.00 -17.28 0.58
C GLY A 52 12.22 -16.46 -0.46
N GLN A 53 11.57 -15.39 -0.05
CA GLN A 53 10.77 -14.56 -0.95
C GLN A 53 11.55 -13.36 -1.47
N HIS A 54 11.41 -13.09 -2.76
CA HIS A 54 12.11 -12.00 -3.45
C HIS A 54 11.20 -10.87 -3.92
N ASN A 55 9.88 -11.00 -3.73
CA ASN A 55 8.88 -9.99 -4.08
C ASN A 55 8.23 -9.47 -2.80
N LEU A 56 8.52 -8.23 -2.44
CA LEU A 56 8.06 -7.60 -1.21
C LEU A 56 7.21 -6.35 -1.52
N GLN A 57 6.21 -6.10 -0.69
CA GLN A 57 5.44 -4.87 -0.71
C GLN A 57 5.23 -4.39 0.72
N PHE A 58 5.62 -3.15 1.01
CA PHE A 58 5.41 -2.52 2.30
C PHE A 58 4.21 -1.58 2.24
N ILE A 59 3.21 -1.84 3.08
CA ILE A 59 1.96 -1.08 3.12
C ILE A 59 1.88 -0.38 4.47
N PRO A 60 1.73 0.94 4.54
CA PRO A 60 1.56 1.64 5.81
C PRO A 60 0.31 1.14 6.52
N CYS A 61 0.41 0.91 7.83
CA CYS A 61 -0.71 0.49 8.66
C CYS A 61 -1.80 1.56 8.65
N LEU A 62 -3.04 1.13 8.45
CA LEU A 62 -4.20 2.01 8.48
C LEU A 62 -4.72 2.15 9.90
N ASP A 63 -5.02 3.38 10.29
CA ASP A 63 -5.87 3.68 11.43
C ASP A 63 -7.35 3.57 11.05
N PRO A 64 -8.29 3.49 12.01
CA PRO A 64 -9.72 3.63 11.70
C PRO A 64 -10.01 4.91 10.91
N LEU A 65 -11.08 4.90 10.10
CA LEU A 65 -11.42 6.04 9.23
C LEU A 65 -11.71 7.35 9.99
N ASP A 66 -12.27 7.21 11.16
CA ASP A 66 -12.73 8.29 12.04
C ASP A 66 -11.71 8.70 13.12
N THR A 67 -10.63 7.92 13.30
CA THR A 67 -9.68 8.13 14.38
C THR A 67 -8.24 7.89 13.91
N ILE A 68 -7.55 8.96 13.53
CA ILE A 68 -6.15 8.86 13.09
C ILE A 68 -5.22 8.86 14.30
N GLY A 69 -4.36 7.85 14.41
CA GLY A 69 -3.40 7.72 15.49
C GLY A 69 -3.99 7.15 16.79
N GLY A 70 -3.20 7.18 17.85
CA GLY A 70 -3.63 6.78 19.21
C GLY A 70 -3.67 5.28 19.47
N GLN A 71 -3.51 4.42 18.49
CA GLN A 71 -3.44 2.99 18.67
C GLN A 71 -1.98 2.53 18.90
N ALA A 72 -1.78 1.43 19.58
CA ALA A 72 -0.45 0.85 19.80
C ALA A 72 0.28 0.50 18.49
N TYR A 73 -0.46 0.25 17.43
CA TYR A 73 0.07 -0.07 16.09
C TYR A 73 0.19 1.15 15.17
N SER A 74 -0.40 2.30 15.53
CA SER A 74 -0.42 3.50 14.68
C SER A 74 0.97 3.90 14.19
N LEU A 75 1.05 4.25 12.92
CA LEU A 75 2.29 4.64 12.25
C LEU A 75 2.34 6.16 12.10
N THR A 76 3.39 6.79 12.66
CA THR A 76 3.60 8.23 12.49
C THR A 76 4.39 8.54 11.22
N PRO A 77 4.25 9.74 10.64
CA PRO A 77 5.04 10.16 9.48
C PRO A 77 6.56 10.05 9.70
N GLU A 78 7.05 10.42 10.88
CA GLU A 78 8.49 10.38 11.22
C GLU A 78 9.01 8.93 11.27
N LEU A 79 8.23 8.02 11.86
CA LEU A 79 8.58 6.61 11.89
C LEU A 79 8.56 6.00 10.48
N TYR A 80 7.56 6.38 9.68
CA TYR A 80 7.45 5.86 8.32
C TYR A 80 8.58 6.36 7.41
N GLY A 81 8.94 7.64 7.50
CA GLY A 81 10.08 8.18 6.76
C GLY A 81 11.39 7.48 7.10
N ARG A 82 11.69 7.30 8.40
CA ARG A 82 12.87 6.54 8.85
C ARG A 82 12.82 5.07 8.41
N PHE A 83 11.65 4.45 8.41
CA PHE A 83 11.48 3.09 7.92
C PHE A 83 11.82 2.98 6.43
N LEU A 84 11.28 3.88 5.60
CA LEU A 84 11.56 3.89 4.16
C LEU A 84 13.06 4.05 3.87
N CYS A 85 13.75 5.00 4.54
CA CYS A 85 15.20 5.16 4.41
C CYS A 85 15.94 3.89 4.83
N GLY A 86 15.60 3.31 5.99
CA GLY A 86 16.27 2.10 6.49
C GLY A 86 16.02 0.85 5.62
N ILE A 87 14.85 0.73 4.97
CA ILE A 87 14.61 -0.34 3.99
C ILE A 87 15.40 -0.06 2.71
N PHE A 88 15.47 1.19 2.26
CA PHE A 88 16.24 1.58 1.09
C PHE A 88 17.72 1.23 1.25
N ASP A 89 18.33 1.53 2.40
CA ASP A 89 19.74 1.23 2.67
C ASP A 89 20.04 -0.27 2.51
N VAL A 90 19.26 -1.13 3.16
CA VAL A 90 19.49 -2.57 3.10
C VAL A 90 19.16 -3.15 1.73
N TRP A 91 18.15 -2.64 1.06
CA TRP A 91 17.80 -3.02 -0.30
C TRP A 91 18.89 -2.63 -1.29
N TYR A 92 19.40 -1.39 -1.22
CA TYR A 92 20.46 -0.90 -2.08
C TYR A 92 21.76 -1.66 -1.86
N GLN A 93 22.10 -1.98 -0.60
CA GLN A 93 23.24 -2.82 -0.28
C GLN A 93 23.13 -4.23 -0.90
N GLN A 94 21.96 -4.86 -0.85
CA GLN A 94 21.73 -6.16 -1.51
C GLN A 94 21.89 -6.05 -3.03
N LEU A 95 21.34 -5.00 -3.63
CA LEU A 95 21.47 -4.73 -5.06
C LEU A 95 22.94 -4.58 -5.50
N GLN A 96 23.74 -3.84 -4.72
CA GLN A 96 25.20 -3.69 -4.97
C GLN A 96 25.97 -5.02 -4.88
N GLN A 97 25.48 -5.97 -4.10
CA GLN A 97 26.04 -7.32 -3.98
C GLN A 97 25.54 -8.29 -5.08
N GLY A 98 24.70 -7.81 -6.00
CA GLY A 98 24.11 -8.62 -7.05
C GLY A 98 22.88 -9.42 -6.62
N HIS A 99 22.36 -9.19 -5.42
CA HIS A 99 21.15 -9.82 -4.92
C HIS A 99 19.93 -8.92 -5.20
N TYR A 100 19.19 -9.26 -6.23
CA TYR A 100 17.98 -8.52 -6.57
C TYR A 100 16.79 -8.98 -5.72
N ILE A 101 16.17 -8.03 -5.02
CA ILE A 101 14.93 -8.19 -4.28
C ILE A 101 13.98 -7.13 -4.77
N SER A 102 12.82 -7.56 -5.30
CA SER A 102 11.78 -6.66 -5.75
C SER A 102 11.09 -6.02 -4.55
N ILE A 103 11.12 -4.69 -4.46
CA ILE A 103 10.29 -3.93 -3.53
C ILE A 103 9.39 -3.03 -4.36
N ARG A 104 8.11 -3.40 -4.44
CA ARG A 104 7.13 -2.77 -5.33
C ARG A 104 7.11 -1.25 -5.25
N ASN A 105 7.21 -0.68 -4.03
CA ASN A 105 7.24 0.77 -3.84
C ASN A 105 8.44 1.41 -4.54
N PHE A 106 9.64 0.82 -4.42
CA PHE A 106 10.87 1.36 -5.02
C PHE A 106 10.87 1.16 -6.52
N GLU A 107 10.38 0.03 -7.00
CA GLU A 107 10.22 -0.21 -8.44
C GLU A 107 9.26 0.78 -9.08
N ASP A 108 8.16 1.10 -8.42
CA ASP A 108 7.21 2.11 -8.89
C ASP A 108 7.90 3.49 -9.01
N TYR A 109 8.75 3.87 -8.06
CA TYR A 109 9.51 5.12 -8.16
C TYR A 109 10.52 5.09 -9.30
N LEU A 110 11.25 3.99 -9.49
CA LEU A 110 12.17 3.82 -10.62
C LEU A 110 11.41 3.86 -11.95
N ARG A 111 10.27 3.19 -12.06
CA ARG A 111 9.42 3.25 -13.25
C ARG A 111 9.00 4.67 -13.59
N ILE A 112 8.58 5.44 -12.59
CA ILE A 112 8.19 6.84 -12.76
C ILE A 112 9.37 7.68 -13.26
N LEU A 113 10.56 7.51 -12.69
CA LEU A 113 11.77 8.21 -13.12
C LEU A 113 12.17 7.86 -14.57
N LEU A 114 11.89 6.64 -15.01
CA LEU A 114 12.11 6.17 -16.38
C LEU A 114 10.95 6.54 -17.35
N GLY A 115 9.98 7.33 -16.90
CA GLY A 115 8.82 7.71 -17.70
C GLY A 115 7.78 6.61 -17.91
N MET A 116 7.89 5.51 -17.18
CA MET A 116 6.94 4.39 -17.23
C MET A 116 5.80 4.57 -16.20
N PRO A 117 4.60 4.03 -16.46
CA PRO A 117 3.53 4.05 -15.48
C PRO A 117 3.88 3.17 -14.27
N PRO A 118 3.54 3.60 -13.04
CA PRO A 118 3.66 2.75 -11.87
C PRO A 118 2.62 1.63 -11.90
N THR A 119 2.83 0.61 -11.08
CA THR A 119 1.98 -0.59 -11.03
C THR A 119 0.89 -0.53 -9.96
N SER A 120 1.01 0.37 -8.98
CA SER A 120 0.05 0.56 -7.90
C SER A 120 -0.75 1.85 -8.04
N CYS A 121 -2.02 1.84 -7.60
CA CYS A 121 -2.85 3.05 -7.57
C CYS A 121 -2.28 4.11 -6.61
N ALA A 122 -1.67 3.69 -5.50
CA ALA A 122 -1.01 4.59 -4.56
C ALA A 122 0.13 5.38 -5.23
N SER A 123 0.95 4.71 -6.04
CA SER A 123 2.05 5.36 -6.78
C SER A 123 1.58 6.10 -8.02
N SER A 124 0.43 5.74 -8.61
CA SER A 124 -0.18 6.50 -9.71
C SER A 124 -0.79 7.82 -9.23
N GLY A 125 -1.10 7.90 -7.92
CA GLY A 125 -1.74 9.07 -7.31
C GLY A 125 -3.18 9.28 -7.77
N SER A 126 -3.85 8.24 -8.22
CA SER A 126 -5.25 8.26 -8.61
C SER A 126 -5.90 6.92 -8.33
N CYS A 127 -7.15 6.93 -7.92
CA CYS A 127 -7.92 5.70 -7.84
C CYS A 127 -8.18 5.18 -9.26
N GLY A 128 -7.96 3.88 -9.47
CA GLY A 128 -8.22 3.20 -10.73
C GLY A 128 -9.53 2.41 -10.70
N HIS A 129 -9.88 1.83 -11.83
CA HIS A 129 -10.98 0.87 -11.92
C HIS A 129 -10.57 -0.44 -11.23
N TYR A 130 -11.10 -0.64 -10.04
CA TYR A 130 -10.84 -1.78 -9.18
C TYR A 130 -12.15 -2.25 -8.57
N LEU A 131 -12.29 -3.53 -8.28
CA LEU A 131 -13.45 -4.07 -7.58
C LEU A 131 -12.99 -4.94 -6.42
N ALA A 132 -13.49 -4.64 -5.24
CA ALA A 132 -13.51 -5.56 -4.11
C ALA A 132 -14.85 -6.27 -4.07
N VAL A 133 -14.82 -7.58 -3.87
CA VAL A 133 -16.01 -8.43 -3.77
C VAL A 133 -16.05 -9.01 -2.36
N GLU A 134 -17.08 -8.70 -1.60
CA GLU A 134 -17.27 -9.24 -0.27
C GLU A 134 -17.92 -10.64 -0.32
N GLY A 135 -17.87 -11.35 0.81
CA GLY A 135 -18.35 -12.72 0.91
C GLY A 135 -19.86 -12.90 0.64
N ASP A 136 -20.66 -11.85 0.71
CA ASP A 136 -22.07 -11.82 0.36
C ASP A 136 -22.33 -11.50 -1.12
N GLY A 137 -21.27 -11.20 -1.88
CA GLY A 137 -21.33 -10.82 -3.29
C GLY A 137 -21.50 -9.31 -3.53
N SER A 138 -21.43 -8.49 -2.50
CA SER A 138 -21.45 -7.04 -2.62
C SER A 138 -20.16 -6.52 -3.28
N LEU A 139 -20.30 -5.53 -4.16
CA LEU A 139 -19.22 -4.94 -4.95
C LEU A 139 -18.88 -3.55 -4.44
N TYR A 140 -17.57 -3.26 -4.30
CA TYR A 140 -17.05 -1.97 -3.83
C TYR A 140 -15.90 -1.49 -4.73
N PRO A 141 -15.64 -0.16 -4.80
CA PRO A 141 -14.60 0.40 -5.68
C PRO A 141 -13.18 0.20 -5.13
N CYS A 142 -13.01 -0.21 -3.88
CA CYS A 142 -11.73 -0.41 -3.22
C CYS A 142 -11.92 -1.21 -1.93
N ASP A 143 -10.98 -2.11 -1.63
CA ASP A 143 -10.94 -2.89 -0.39
C ASP A 143 -10.79 -2.03 0.88
N PHE A 144 -10.25 -0.81 0.77
CA PHE A 144 -10.20 0.16 1.86
C PHE A 144 -11.50 0.94 2.07
N TYR A 145 -12.46 0.81 1.18
CA TYR A 145 -13.73 1.54 1.19
C TYR A 145 -14.93 0.59 1.04
N VAL A 146 -14.88 -0.51 1.79
CA VAL A 146 -16.00 -1.43 1.96
C VAL A 146 -16.97 -0.82 2.97
N LEU A 147 -17.74 0.18 2.52
CA LEU A 147 -18.69 0.96 3.29
C LEU A 147 -19.98 1.06 2.50
N ASP A 148 -21.13 1.08 3.18
CA ASP A 148 -22.47 1.08 2.53
C ASP A 148 -22.62 2.20 1.50
N GLU A 149 -22.07 3.39 1.78
CA GLU A 149 -22.10 4.55 0.88
C GLU A 149 -21.34 4.33 -0.44
N TRP A 150 -20.40 3.38 -0.47
CA TRP A 150 -19.58 3.05 -1.63
C TRP A 150 -19.97 1.74 -2.30
N LYS A 151 -21.08 1.12 -1.87
CA LYS A 151 -21.58 -0.10 -2.50
C LYS A 151 -22.00 0.17 -3.95
N LEU A 152 -21.39 -0.56 -4.89
CA LEU A 152 -21.63 -0.43 -6.33
C LEU A 152 -22.78 -1.32 -6.82
N GLY A 153 -23.09 -2.37 -6.06
CA GLY A 153 -24.12 -3.35 -6.40
C GLY A 153 -23.80 -4.73 -5.84
N GLU A 154 -24.40 -5.73 -6.41
CA GLU A 154 -24.16 -7.15 -6.07
C GLU A 154 -23.90 -7.95 -7.34
N ILE A 155 -22.91 -8.85 -7.30
CA ILE A 155 -22.46 -9.64 -8.45
C ILE A 155 -23.58 -10.50 -9.07
N LYS A 156 -24.63 -10.79 -8.29
CA LYS A 156 -25.81 -11.53 -8.78
C LYS A 156 -26.77 -10.67 -9.60
N HIS A 157 -26.70 -9.34 -9.47
CA HIS A 157 -27.68 -8.40 -9.98
C HIS A 157 -27.10 -7.37 -10.97
N CYS A 158 -25.77 -7.27 -11.07
CA CYS A 158 -25.13 -6.37 -12.02
C CYS A 158 -23.86 -6.99 -12.60
N THR A 159 -23.52 -6.59 -13.82
CA THR A 159 -22.24 -6.95 -14.43
C THR A 159 -21.10 -6.12 -13.84
N VAL A 160 -19.85 -6.60 -13.98
CA VAL A 160 -18.64 -5.85 -13.62
C VAL A 160 -18.62 -4.49 -14.32
N GLU A 161 -18.97 -4.45 -15.60
CA GLU A 161 -19.03 -3.22 -16.39
C GLU A 161 -20.06 -2.23 -15.83
N GLN A 162 -21.24 -2.70 -15.47
CA GLN A 162 -22.27 -1.85 -14.85
C GLN A 162 -21.81 -1.29 -13.51
N ALA A 163 -21.17 -2.10 -12.66
CA ALA A 163 -20.61 -1.66 -11.39
C ALA A 163 -19.52 -0.59 -11.58
N LEU A 164 -18.56 -0.82 -12.48
CA LEU A 164 -17.47 0.12 -12.77
C LEU A 164 -17.95 1.45 -13.36
N ASN A 165 -19.02 1.43 -14.15
CA ASN A 165 -19.61 2.62 -14.78
C ASN A 165 -20.71 3.26 -13.93
N SER A 166 -21.01 2.75 -12.75
CA SER A 166 -22.04 3.31 -11.87
C SER A 166 -21.71 4.75 -11.43
N PRO A 167 -22.73 5.58 -11.13
CA PRO A 167 -22.51 6.93 -10.59
C PRO A 167 -21.65 6.93 -9.33
N THR A 168 -21.83 5.95 -8.45
CA THR A 168 -21.04 5.78 -7.22
C THR A 168 -19.56 5.52 -7.54
N SER A 169 -19.27 4.66 -8.52
CA SER A 169 -17.90 4.41 -8.97
C SER A 169 -17.26 5.67 -9.53
N GLN A 170 -17.96 6.40 -10.41
CA GLN A 170 -17.46 7.64 -10.99
C GLN A 170 -17.20 8.73 -9.93
N MET A 171 -18.09 8.85 -8.95
CA MET A 171 -17.88 9.76 -7.82
C MET A 171 -16.65 9.38 -6.98
N PHE A 172 -16.47 8.08 -6.72
CA PHE A 172 -15.29 7.57 -6.00
C PHE A 172 -13.98 7.91 -6.73
N LEU A 173 -13.93 7.68 -8.04
CA LEU A 173 -12.79 8.00 -8.89
C LEU A 173 -12.50 9.50 -8.90
N ALA A 174 -13.54 10.32 -9.09
CA ALA A 174 -13.41 11.79 -9.11
C ALA A 174 -12.83 12.34 -7.79
N GLN A 175 -13.23 11.79 -6.66
CA GLN A 175 -12.62 12.15 -5.37
C GLN A 175 -11.13 11.77 -5.30
N GLY A 176 -10.73 10.67 -5.93
CA GLY A 176 -9.35 10.18 -5.96
C GLY A 176 -8.39 11.09 -6.75
N HIS A 177 -8.89 12.09 -7.47
CA HIS A 177 -8.06 13.04 -8.23
C HIS A 177 -7.83 14.38 -7.53
N LYS A 178 -8.52 14.65 -6.44
CA LYS A 178 -8.37 15.92 -5.70
C LYS A 178 -7.00 15.99 -5.03
N ARG A 179 -6.33 17.15 -5.17
CA ARG A 179 -5.02 17.42 -4.55
C ARG A 179 -5.04 18.83 -3.96
N PRO A 180 -4.38 19.04 -2.79
CA PRO A 180 -4.13 20.38 -2.28
C PRO A 180 -3.28 21.20 -3.24
N ALA A 181 -3.49 22.53 -3.23
CA ALA A 181 -2.76 23.45 -4.09
C ALA A 181 -1.23 23.39 -3.89
N GLU A 182 -0.79 23.12 -2.67
CA GLU A 182 0.62 22.98 -2.31
C GLU A 182 1.32 21.82 -3.01
N CYS A 183 0.58 20.79 -3.42
CA CYS A 183 1.14 19.67 -4.19
C CYS A 183 1.59 20.10 -5.58
N ALA A 184 0.99 21.13 -6.16
CA ALA A 184 1.34 21.64 -7.50
C ALA A 184 2.77 22.22 -7.54
N ALA A 185 3.21 22.88 -6.46
CA ALA A 185 4.55 23.46 -6.32
C ALA A 185 5.58 22.52 -5.67
N CYS A 186 5.19 21.28 -5.31
CA CYS A 186 6.07 20.36 -4.61
C CYS A 186 7.15 19.80 -5.53
N ALA A 187 8.42 19.85 -5.10
CA ALA A 187 9.55 19.30 -5.86
C ALA A 187 9.39 17.78 -6.15
N TYR A 188 8.73 17.05 -5.26
CA TYR A 188 8.54 15.60 -5.36
C TYR A 188 7.19 15.19 -5.97
N ARG A 189 6.44 16.13 -6.57
CA ARG A 189 5.09 15.86 -7.10
C ARG A 189 5.05 14.71 -8.10
N LEU A 190 6.12 14.56 -8.90
CA LEU A 190 6.19 13.50 -9.93
C LEU A 190 6.32 12.10 -9.31
N LEU A 191 7.03 11.96 -8.20
CA LEU A 191 7.22 10.70 -7.48
C LEU A 191 6.05 10.41 -6.53
N CYS A 192 5.68 11.38 -5.67
CA CYS A 192 4.67 11.22 -4.65
C CYS A 192 3.25 11.11 -5.22
N ARG A 193 2.89 11.97 -6.18
CA ARG A 193 1.55 12.05 -6.80
C ARG A 193 0.37 12.10 -5.82
N GLY A 194 0.65 12.38 -4.52
CA GLY A 194 -0.35 12.44 -3.45
C GLY A 194 -0.66 11.11 -2.77
N GLY A 195 -0.12 9.99 -3.26
CA GLY A 195 -0.32 8.68 -2.65
C GLY A 195 -1.77 8.18 -2.66
N CYS A 196 -2.06 7.23 -1.78
CA CYS A 196 -3.39 6.65 -1.64
C CYS A 196 -4.37 7.64 -0.99
N LYS A 197 -5.57 7.76 -1.54
CA LYS A 197 -6.69 8.54 -0.97
C LYS A 197 -7.01 8.14 0.48
N ARG A 198 -6.79 6.88 0.85
CA ARG A 198 -7.03 6.37 2.20
C ARG A 198 -6.13 7.01 3.27
N ASP A 199 -5.00 7.55 2.85
CA ASP A 199 -4.05 8.24 3.71
C ASP A 199 -4.25 9.76 3.74
N TRP A 200 -5.32 10.30 3.13
CA TRP A 200 -5.57 11.73 3.13
C TRP A 200 -6.31 12.16 4.39
N ASP A 201 -5.92 13.30 4.90
CA ASP A 201 -6.65 14.01 5.94
C ASP A 201 -7.82 14.83 5.37
N ALA A 202 -8.52 15.55 6.23
CA ALA A 202 -9.67 16.37 5.85
C ALA A 202 -9.32 17.49 4.85
N SER A 203 -8.05 17.91 4.76
CA SER A 203 -7.57 18.89 3.77
C SER A 203 -7.30 18.28 2.40
N GLY A 204 -7.30 16.94 2.28
CA GLY A 204 -6.89 16.18 1.11
C GLY A 204 -5.38 15.98 1.01
N SER A 205 -4.62 16.37 2.04
CA SER A 205 -3.18 16.13 2.12
C SER A 205 -2.90 14.72 2.61
N ASN A 206 -1.89 14.07 2.01
CA ASN A 206 -1.45 12.77 2.50
C ASN A 206 -0.79 12.91 3.87
N ARG A 207 -1.27 12.21 4.88
CA ARG A 207 -0.74 12.25 6.25
C ARG A 207 0.74 11.85 6.33
N PHE A 208 1.24 11.09 5.36
CA PHE A 208 2.65 10.72 5.25
C PHE A 208 3.46 11.65 4.33
N CYS A 209 2.94 12.84 3.99
CA CYS A 209 3.63 13.80 3.11
C CYS A 209 5.06 14.11 3.60
N ALA A 210 5.25 14.35 4.91
CA ALA A 210 6.56 14.60 5.49
C ALA A 210 7.51 13.39 5.37
N ALA A 211 6.98 12.17 5.52
CA ALA A 211 7.74 10.93 5.35
C ALA A 211 8.24 10.77 3.91
N TYR A 212 7.37 10.99 2.92
CA TYR A 212 7.75 10.90 1.51
C TYR A 212 8.76 11.97 1.11
N LYS A 213 8.58 13.23 1.55
CA LYS A 213 9.56 14.30 1.31
C LYS A 213 10.94 13.97 1.91
N HIS A 214 10.94 13.45 3.13
CA HIS A 214 12.18 13.01 3.79
C HIS A 214 12.86 11.87 3.02
N PHE A 215 12.09 10.86 2.64
CA PHE A 215 12.60 9.72 1.88
C PHE A 215 13.13 10.10 0.50
N PHE A 216 12.38 10.88 -0.29
CA PHE A 216 12.82 11.28 -1.63
C PHE A 216 14.01 12.25 -1.63
N ALA A 217 14.24 12.98 -0.52
CA ALA A 217 15.45 13.78 -0.36
C ALA A 217 16.66 12.92 0.03
N TYR A 218 16.43 11.75 0.61
CA TYR A 218 17.46 10.84 1.10
C TYR A 218 17.94 9.88 0.00
N ALA A 219 17.03 9.28 -0.76
CA ALA A 219 17.28 8.25 -1.75
C ALA A 219 17.72 8.82 -3.12
#